data_c58a396aa75e79ed4f612f62bf0d8046
#
_entry.id   c58a396aa75e79ed4f612f62bf0d8046
#
_cell.length_a   1.000
_cell.length_b   1.000
_cell.length_c   1.000
_cell.angle_alpha   90.00
_cell.angle_beta   90.00
_cell.angle_gamma   90.00
#
_symmetry.space_group_name_H-M   'P 1'
#
loop_
_entity.id
_entity.type
_entity.pdbx_description
1 polymer ?
#
loop_
_entity_poly.entity_id
_entity_poly.type
_entity_poly.pdbx_seq_one_letter_code
_entity_poly.pdbx_strand_id
1 'polypeptide(L)'
;MESCDITDRDGKPYKSTDTSHLGQKCCGRGEVQMRGTPVTAGYFKQPDKTAEVFTEDGWFRSGDVGVWRPDGQLQIVDRLKNLIKLKGGEYIAIESMEKEYSTSSYVSGVNGGLMCYGDSDMDRPVAFVVADEKKCTAWADANGVEHGTFADLCATDAMNKD
;
A
#
# COMPACT_ATOMS: atom_id res chain seq x y z
N MET A 1 13.55 7.90 20.40
CA MET A 1 12.59 8.94 19.99
C MET A 1 11.99 9.53 21.27
N GLU A 2 11.94 10.82 21.38
CA GLU A 2 11.33 11.49 22.55
C GLU A 2 9.82 11.59 22.39
N SER A 3 9.32 11.71 21.15
CA SER A 3 7.90 11.66 20.83
C SER A 3 7.66 11.17 19.40
N CYS A 4 6.53 10.52 19.22
CA CYS A 4 6.01 10.09 17.94
C CYS A 4 4.50 10.31 17.96
N ASP A 5 3.97 10.90 16.92
CA ASP A 5 2.54 11.18 16.81
C ASP A 5 2.07 11.00 15.38
N ILE A 6 0.76 11.00 15.21
CA ILE A 6 0.11 10.98 13.90
C ILE A 6 -0.66 12.28 13.71
N THR A 7 -0.68 12.78 12.50
CA THR A 7 -1.34 14.04 12.19
C THR A 7 -2.23 13.91 10.96
N ASP A 8 -3.29 14.69 10.95
CA ASP A 8 -4.14 14.84 9.80
C ASP A 8 -3.34 15.52 8.67
N ARG A 9 -3.54 15.09 7.45
CA ARG A 9 -2.91 15.69 6.29
C ARG A 9 -3.96 16.14 5.29
N ASP A 10 -3.83 17.39 4.83
CA ASP A 10 -4.74 17.98 3.87
C ASP A 10 -4.94 17.08 2.64
N GLY A 11 -6.19 16.92 2.26
CA GLY A 11 -6.58 16.10 1.11
C GLY A 11 -6.48 14.60 1.31
N LYS A 12 -6.16 14.11 2.52
CA LYS A 12 -6.15 12.68 2.86
C LYS A 12 -7.28 12.33 3.84
N PRO A 13 -7.85 11.11 3.72
CA PRO A 13 -9.02 10.72 4.51
C PRO A 13 -8.67 10.22 5.90
N TYR A 14 -7.39 9.99 6.20
CA TYR A 14 -6.93 9.47 7.47
C TYR A 14 -6.82 10.58 8.49
N LYS A 15 -7.51 10.42 9.62
CA LYS A 15 -7.57 11.42 10.67
C LYS A 15 -7.11 10.85 12.01
N SER A 16 -6.47 11.70 12.80
CA SER A 16 -6.08 11.39 14.18
C SER A 16 -7.27 11.03 15.09
N THR A 17 -8.48 11.37 14.65
CA THR A 17 -9.73 11.03 15.36
C THR A 17 -10.41 9.75 14.87
N ASP A 18 -9.83 9.04 13.90
CA ASP A 18 -10.39 7.80 13.37
C ASP A 18 -10.39 6.70 14.44
N THR A 19 -11.47 5.94 14.49
CA THR A 19 -11.66 4.84 15.45
C THR A 19 -11.63 3.46 14.81
N SER A 20 -11.52 3.39 13.47
CA SER A 20 -11.51 2.14 12.70
C SER A 20 -10.60 2.25 11.48
N HIS A 21 -9.90 1.16 11.17
CA HIS A 21 -9.11 0.95 9.96
C HIS A 21 -9.32 -0.48 9.45
N LEU A 22 -9.80 -0.63 8.20
CA LEU A 22 -10.09 -1.94 7.59
C LEU A 22 -10.92 -2.86 8.50
N GLY A 23 -11.96 -2.32 9.15
CA GLY A 23 -12.83 -3.06 10.07
C GLY A 23 -12.24 -3.34 11.45
N GLN A 24 -10.98 -3.00 11.72
CA GLN A 24 -10.33 -3.14 13.02
C GLN A 24 -10.37 -1.83 13.81
N LYS A 25 -10.51 -1.93 15.14
CA LYS A 25 -10.46 -0.75 16.01
C LYS A 25 -9.08 -0.10 15.98
N CYS A 26 -9.05 1.24 15.96
CA CYS A 26 -7.84 2.03 16.09
C CYS A 26 -8.07 3.27 16.97
N CYS A 27 -6.97 3.92 17.34
CA CYS A 27 -6.95 5.16 18.14
C CYS A 27 -6.36 6.32 17.33
N GLY A 28 -6.74 6.43 16.06
CA GLY A 28 -6.29 7.46 15.14
C GLY A 28 -5.47 6.91 13.97
N ARG A 29 -5.52 7.62 12.84
CA ARG A 29 -4.75 7.36 11.62
C ARG A 29 -4.22 8.68 11.08
N GLY A 30 -3.05 8.68 10.47
CA GLY A 30 -2.51 9.90 9.86
C GLY A 30 -1.04 9.76 9.48
N GLU A 31 -0.43 10.88 9.08
CA GLU A 31 1.01 10.91 8.81
C GLU A 31 1.80 10.79 10.12
N VAL A 32 2.74 9.86 10.14
CA VAL A 32 3.64 9.68 11.28
C VAL A 32 4.64 10.83 11.35
N GLN A 33 4.68 11.50 12.48
CA GLN A 33 5.63 12.55 12.79
C GLN A 33 6.50 12.16 13.98
N MET A 34 7.74 12.61 13.97
CA MET A 34 8.72 12.29 15.01
C MET A 34 9.49 13.52 15.43
N ARG A 35 9.78 13.61 16.73
CA ARG A 35 10.64 14.66 17.30
C ARG A 35 11.51 14.06 18.38
N GLY A 36 12.75 14.45 18.44
CA GLY A 36 13.70 14.02 19.46
C GLY A 36 15.15 14.02 18.97
N THR A 37 16.06 13.78 19.87
CA THR A 37 17.52 13.79 19.60
C THR A 37 18.01 12.79 18.55
N PRO A 38 17.38 11.64 18.33
CA PRO A 38 17.78 10.71 17.27
C PRO A 38 17.33 11.14 15.87
N VAL A 39 16.45 12.13 15.74
CA VAL A 39 15.96 12.62 14.46
C VAL A 39 17.03 13.44 13.79
N THR A 40 17.24 13.23 12.48
CA THR A 40 18.22 13.97 11.68
C THR A 40 17.98 15.48 11.74
N ALA A 41 19.05 16.27 11.57
CA ALA A 41 18.92 17.73 11.44
C ALA A 41 18.47 18.17 10.03
N GLY A 42 18.42 17.25 9.06
CA GLY A 42 18.01 17.56 7.68
C GLY A 42 18.80 16.81 6.61
N TYR A 43 18.53 17.13 5.36
CA TYR A 43 19.21 16.57 4.21
C TYR A 43 20.50 17.35 3.89
N PHE A 44 21.61 16.65 3.76
CA PHE A 44 22.91 17.26 3.50
C PHE A 44 22.89 18.11 2.21
N LYS A 45 23.26 19.38 2.33
CA LYS A 45 23.27 20.38 1.23
C LYS A 45 21.93 20.54 0.50
N GLN A 46 20.79 20.22 1.13
CA GLN A 46 19.47 20.35 0.53
C GLN A 46 18.52 21.07 1.51
N PRO A 47 18.70 22.40 1.70
CA PRO A 47 17.90 23.17 2.65
C PRO A 47 16.41 23.19 2.29
N ASP A 48 16.06 23.26 1.00
CA ASP A 48 14.68 23.30 0.54
C ASP A 48 13.94 21.99 0.90
N LYS A 49 14.57 20.84 0.60
CA LYS A 49 14.01 19.54 1.00
C LYS A 49 13.95 19.36 2.51
N THR A 50 14.89 19.94 3.24
CA THR A 50 14.84 19.92 4.71
C THR A 50 13.64 20.71 5.22
N ALA A 51 13.38 21.89 4.67
CA ALA A 51 12.22 22.70 5.03
C ALA A 51 10.89 22.02 4.70
N GLU A 52 10.82 21.21 3.64
CA GLU A 52 9.61 20.45 3.27
C GLU A 52 9.24 19.35 4.30
N VAL A 53 10.24 18.77 4.96
CA VAL A 53 10.02 17.62 5.85
C VAL A 53 9.99 17.97 7.33
N PHE A 54 10.23 19.22 7.70
CA PHE A 54 10.06 19.67 9.07
C PHE A 54 8.90 20.67 9.20
N THR A 55 8.14 20.51 10.27
CA THR A 55 7.15 21.52 10.66
C THR A 55 7.84 22.71 11.34
N GLU A 56 7.14 23.86 11.43
CA GLU A 56 7.67 25.06 12.09
C GLU A 56 8.04 24.81 13.56
N ASP A 57 7.35 23.90 14.22
CA ASP A 57 7.57 23.50 15.62
C ASP A 57 8.53 22.30 15.77
N GLY A 58 9.20 21.91 14.67
CA GLY A 58 10.33 20.98 14.67
C GLY A 58 9.97 19.49 14.64
N TRP A 59 8.79 19.14 14.21
CA TRP A 59 8.46 17.74 13.93
C TRP A 59 8.94 17.34 12.54
N PHE A 60 9.60 16.19 12.48
CA PHE A 60 9.96 15.54 11.23
C PHE A 60 8.78 14.74 10.67
N ARG A 61 8.38 15.06 9.46
CA ARG A 61 7.35 14.37 8.68
C ARG A 61 7.97 13.18 7.97
N SER A 62 7.58 11.97 8.37
CA SER A 62 8.15 10.76 7.77
C SER A 62 7.66 10.49 6.34
N GLY A 63 6.49 11.02 5.99
CA GLY A 63 5.79 10.67 4.76
C GLY A 63 5.16 9.27 4.80
N ASP A 64 5.17 8.62 5.96
CA ASP A 64 4.52 7.34 6.18
C ASP A 64 3.18 7.54 6.87
N VAL A 65 2.18 6.75 6.50
CA VAL A 65 0.87 6.72 7.16
C VAL A 65 0.87 5.62 8.20
N GLY A 66 0.50 5.99 9.42
CA GLY A 66 0.39 5.10 10.55
C GLY A 66 -1.00 5.03 11.13
N VAL A 67 -1.21 3.97 11.90
CA VAL A 67 -2.42 3.71 12.68
C VAL A 67 -2.00 3.38 14.11
N TRP A 68 -2.53 4.10 15.08
CA TRP A 68 -2.42 3.71 16.48
C TRP A 68 -3.39 2.58 16.79
N ARG A 69 -2.86 1.44 17.20
CA ARG A 69 -3.66 0.29 17.64
C ARG A 69 -4.12 0.51 19.08
N PRO A 70 -5.23 -0.14 19.50
CA PRO A 70 -5.72 -0.04 20.88
C PRO A 70 -4.72 -0.54 21.95
N ASP A 71 -3.78 -1.38 21.56
CA ASP A 71 -2.69 -1.88 22.41
C ASP A 71 -1.51 -0.89 22.56
N GLY A 72 -1.61 0.30 21.97
CA GLY A 72 -0.58 1.33 22.00
C GLY A 72 0.55 1.14 20.99
N GLN A 73 0.44 0.16 20.08
CA GLN A 73 1.42 -0.03 19.01
C GLN A 73 1.10 0.86 17.81
N LEU A 74 2.13 1.46 17.22
CA LEU A 74 2.04 2.14 15.94
C LEU A 74 2.28 1.15 14.81
N GLN A 75 1.30 1.01 13.94
CA GLN A 75 1.41 0.20 12.72
C GLN A 75 1.56 1.10 11.51
N ILE A 76 2.60 0.92 10.72
CA ILE A 76 2.73 1.60 9.43
C ILE A 76 1.81 0.90 8.41
N VAL A 77 1.01 1.70 7.74
CA VAL A 77 0.04 1.23 6.73
C VAL A 77 0.65 1.31 5.35
N ASP A 78 1.13 2.50 4.96
CA ASP A 78 1.75 2.74 3.66
C ASP A 78 2.48 4.10 3.64
N ARG A 79 3.08 4.43 2.51
CA ARG A 79 3.58 5.76 2.24
C ARG A 79 2.49 6.70 1.76
N LEU A 80 2.56 7.94 2.18
CA LEU A 80 1.58 8.97 1.82
C LEU A 80 1.48 9.17 0.31
N LYS A 81 2.62 9.11 -0.39
CA LYS A 81 2.72 9.23 -1.85
C LYS A 81 2.12 8.03 -2.61
N ASN A 82 2.06 6.86 -1.96
CA ASN A 82 1.55 5.63 -2.55
C ASN A 82 0.04 5.45 -2.35
N LEU A 83 -0.58 6.34 -1.55
CA LEU A 83 -2.03 6.36 -1.41
C LEU A 83 -2.65 6.99 -2.65
N ILE A 84 -3.41 6.20 -3.38
CA ILE A 84 -4.12 6.63 -4.59
C ILE A 84 -5.58 6.83 -4.26
N LYS A 85 -6.15 7.96 -4.71
CA LYS A 85 -7.57 8.25 -4.59
C LYS A 85 -8.29 7.75 -5.83
N LEU A 86 -9.25 6.86 -5.65
CA LEU A 86 -10.14 6.42 -6.70
C LEU A 86 -11.27 7.43 -6.96
N LYS A 87 -11.98 7.27 -8.08
CA LYS A 87 -13.11 8.12 -8.52
C LYS A 87 -14.21 8.25 -7.46
N GLY A 88 -14.50 7.19 -6.73
CA GLY A 88 -15.44 7.19 -5.59
C GLY A 88 -14.94 7.93 -4.34
N GLY A 89 -13.73 8.48 -4.36
CA GLY A 89 -13.12 9.15 -3.21
C GLY A 89 -12.43 8.19 -2.24
N GLU A 90 -12.46 6.90 -2.48
CA GLU A 90 -11.76 5.88 -1.70
C GLU A 90 -10.25 5.97 -1.94
N TYR A 91 -9.49 5.79 -0.88
CA TYR A 91 -8.04 5.76 -0.95
C TYR A 91 -7.53 4.34 -0.75
N ILE A 92 -6.68 3.92 -1.65
CA ILE A 92 -6.06 2.60 -1.65
C ILE A 92 -4.55 2.69 -1.48
N ALA A 93 -4.00 1.74 -0.75
CA ALA A 93 -2.58 1.56 -0.49
C ALA A 93 -2.03 0.54 -1.50
N ILE A 94 -1.53 1.03 -2.65
CA ILE A 94 -1.09 0.18 -3.77
C ILE A 94 0.00 -0.80 -3.34
N GLU A 95 1.04 -0.33 -2.63
CA GLU A 95 2.14 -1.22 -2.20
C GLU A 95 1.65 -2.32 -1.23
N SER A 96 0.68 -2.02 -0.38
CA SER A 96 0.07 -3.01 0.51
C SER A 96 -0.69 -4.08 -0.28
N MET A 97 -1.40 -3.68 -1.33
CA MET A 97 -2.09 -4.62 -2.23
C MET A 97 -1.09 -5.51 -2.98
N GLU A 98 -0.04 -4.91 -3.55
CA GLU A 98 1.02 -5.65 -4.25
C GLU A 98 1.68 -6.68 -3.34
N LYS A 99 1.99 -6.29 -2.11
CA LYS A 99 2.57 -7.19 -1.10
C LYS A 99 1.66 -8.37 -0.80
N GLU A 100 0.37 -8.13 -0.58
CA GLU A 100 -0.61 -9.18 -0.27
C GLU A 100 -0.77 -10.14 -1.46
N TYR A 101 -1.00 -9.62 -2.66
CA TYR A 101 -1.19 -10.44 -3.86
C TYR A 101 0.06 -11.19 -4.29
N SER A 102 1.26 -10.62 -4.05
CA SER A 102 2.54 -11.30 -4.32
C SER A 102 2.78 -12.54 -3.48
N THR A 103 2.00 -12.75 -2.41
CA THR A 103 2.05 -13.98 -1.61
C THR A 103 1.44 -15.18 -2.33
N SER A 104 0.62 -14.94 -3.36
CA SER A 104 0.00 -16.00 -4.16
C SER A 104 1.06 -16.85 -4.84
N SER A 105 0.90 -18.18 -4.72
CA SER A 105 1.79 -19.13 -5.37
C SER A 105 1.71 -19.10 -6.91
N TYR A 106 0.65 -18.53 -7.47
CA TYR A 106 0.43 -18.40 -8.92
C TYR A 106 1.07 -17.16 -9.52
N VAL A 107 1.53 -16.23 -8.69
CA VAL A 107 2.31 -15.06 -9.13
C VAL A 107 3.76 -15.46 -9.29
N SER A 108 4.36 -15.16 -10.45
CA SER A 108 5.77 -15.44 -10.70
C SER A 108 6.66 -14.57 -9.82
N GLY A 109 7.55 -15.16 -9.04
CA GLY A 109 8.58 -14.44 -8.28
C GLY A 109 9.72 -13.92 -9.16
N VAL A 110 9.72 -14.23 -10.45
CA VAL A 110 10.71 -13.81 -11.44
C VAL A 110 10.07 -12.73 -12.34
N ASN A 111 10.83 -11.75 -12.78
CA ASN A 111 10.37 -10.68 -13.68
C ASN A 111 9.33 -9.71 -13.10
N GLY A 112 9.40 -9.42 -11.82
CA GLY A 112 8.58 -8.37 -11.19
C GLY A 112 7.19 -8.82 -10.72
N GLY A 113 6.76 -10.01 -11.04
CA GLY A 113 5.62 -10.72 -10.48
C GLY A 113 4.26 -10.02 -10.62
N LEU A 114 4.06 -8.89 -9.95
CA LEU A 114 2.78 -8.19 -9.89
C LEU A 114 2.98 -6.69 -9.76
N MET A 115 2.13 -5.92 -10.42
CA MET A 115 2.04 -4.47 -10.29
C MET A 115 0.57 -4.06 -10.23
N CYS A 116 0.20 -3.29 -9.23
CA CYS A 116 -1.11 -2.67 -9.12
C CYS A 116 -1.08 -1.24 -9.65
N TYR A 117 -2.15 -0.83 -10.30
CA TYR A 117 -2.34 0.53 -10.80
C TYR A 117 -3.76 1.03 -10.51
N GLY A 118 -3.86 2.31 -10.19
CA GLY A 118 -5.13 2.99 -10.02
C GLY A 118 -4.93 4.50 -10.11
N ASP A 119 -5.98 5.22 -10.44
CA ASP A 119 -6.01 6.69 -10.45
C ASP A 119 -7.40 7.25 -10.13
N SER A 120 -7.53 8.58 -10.14
CA SER A 120 -8.76 9.29 -9.76
C SER A 120 -9.92 9.11 -10.75
N ASP A 121 -9.67 8.56 -11.92
CA ASP A 121 -10.69 8.34 -12.96
C ASP A 121 -11.21 6.90 -12.96
N MET A 122 -10.57 6.03 -12.21
CA MET A 122 -10.91 4.61 -12.10
C MET A 122 -11.83 4.33 -10.91
N ASP A 123 -12.83 3.47 -11.12
CA ASP A 123 -13.72 2.99 -10.04
C ASP A 123 -13.04 1.94 -9.17
N ARG A 124 -12.09 1.19 -9.72
CA ARG A 124 -11.32 0.13 -9.04
C ARG A 124 -9.87 0.11 -9.55
N PRO A 125 -8.91 -0.30 -8.73
CA PRO A 125 -7.56 -0.57 -9.19
C PRO A 125 -7.54 -1.79 -10.11
N VAL A 126 -6.50 -1.87 -10.93
CA VAL A 126 -6.20 -3.04 -11.78
C VAL A 126 -4.85 -3.61 -11.37
N ALA A 127 -4.67 -4.91 -11.57
CA ALA A 127 -3.40 -5.58 -11.36
C ALA A 127 -2.87 -6.17 -12.67
N PHE A 128 -1.58 -5.95 -12.94
CA PHE A 128 -0.85 -6.63 -13.99
C PHE A 128 -0.06 -7.77 -13.34
N VAL A 129 -0.38 -8.99 -13.71
CA VAL A 129 0.19 -10.18 -13.07
C VAL A 129 1.02 -10.95 -14.08
N VAL A 130 2.26 -11.26 -13.71
CA VAL A 130 3.08 -12.27 -14.41
C VAL A 130 2.78 -13.60 -13.72
N ALA A 131 1.96 -14.42 -14.37
CA ALA A 131 1.56 -15.71 -13.83
C ALA A 131 2.70 -16.75 -13.93
N ASP A 132 2.78 -17.65 -12.93
CA ASP A 132 3.68 -18.80 -12.96
C ASP A 132 3.08 -19.89 -13.86
N GLU A 133 3.57 -19.98 -15.09
CA GLU A 133 3.06 -20.91 -16.11
C GLU A 133 2.97 -22.36 -15.61
N LYS A 134 4.01 -22.83 -14.90
CA LYS A 134 4.04 -24.21 -14.43
C LYS A 134 2.94 -24.50 -13.41
N LYS A 135 2.74 -23.56 -12.49
CA LYS A 135 1.74 -23.74 -11.44
C LYS A 135 0.32 -23.56 -11.94
N CYS A 136 0.10 -22.58 -12.84
CA CYS A 136 -1.19 -22.39 -13.48
C CYS A 136 -1.58 -23.59 -14.36
N THR A 137 -0.66 -24.14 -15.14
CA THR A 137 -0.89 -25.35 -15.97
C THR A 137 -1.19 -26.55 -15.07
N ALA A 138 -0.40 -26.79 -14.01
CA ALA A 138 -0.66 -27.88 -13.08
C ALA A 138 -2.02 -27.76 -12.37
N TRP A 139 -2.44 -26.54 -12.06
CA TRP A 139 -3.77 -26.29 -11.50
C TRP A 139 -4.88 -26.62 -12.54
N ALA A 140 -4.71 -26.20 -13.78
CA ALA A 140 -5.67 -26.46 -14.85
C ALA A 140 -5.85 -27.96 -15.07
N ASP A 141 -4.76 -28.70 -15.17
CA ASP A 141 -4.76 -30.17 -15.31
C ASP A 141 -5.49 -30.85 -14.14
N ALA A 142 -5.21 -30.42 -12.92
CA ALA A 142 -5.82 -30.96 -11.71
C ALA A 142 -7.34 -30.68 -11.61
N ASN A 143 -7.81 -29.58 -12.24
CA ASN A 143 -9.20 -29.17 -12.22
C ASN A 143 -9.96 -29.50 -13.53
N GLY A 144 -9.33 -30.21 -14.47
CA GLY A 144 -9.94 -30.61 -15.73
C GLY A 144 -10.28 -29.45 -16.67
N VAL A 145 -9.52 -28.35 -16.58
CA VAL A 145 -9.66 -27.20 -17.48
C VAL A 145 -8.89 -27.48 -18.76
N GLU A 146 -9.62 -27.70 -19.85
CA GLU A 146 -9.00 -27.86 -21.17
C GLU A 146 -8.36 -26.55 -21.62
N HIS A 147 -7.12 -26.63 -22.07
CA HIS A 147 -6.36 -25.50 -22.60
C HIS A 147 -5.38 -25.95 -23.68
N GLY A 148 -5.10 -25.09 -24.65
CA GLY A 148 -4.07 -25.29 -25.66
C GLY A 148 -2.72 -24.73 -25.19
N THR A 149 -2.47 -23.46 -25.48
CA THR A 149 -1.28 -22.76 -25.02
C THR A 149 -1.52 -22.14 -23.63
N PHE A 150 -0.43 -21.73 -22.96
CA PHE A 150 -0.56 -20.98 -21.71
C PHE A 150 -1.36 -19.67 -21.88
N ALA A 151 -1.23 -19.01 -23.02
CA ALA A 151 -2.01 -17.81 -23.34
C ALA A 151 -3.52 -18.13 -23.43
N ASP A 152 -3.87 -19.28 -24.02
CA ASP A 152 -5.27 -19.72 -24.07
C ASP A 152 -5.80 -20.01 -22.65
N LEU A 153 -5.00 -20.63 -21.79
CA LEU A 153 -5.35 -20.87 -20.40
C LEU A 153 -5.62 -19.56 -19.65
N CYS A 154 -4.75 -18.56 -19.78
CA CYS A 154 -4.93 -17.25 -19.15
C CYS A 154 -6.18 -16.49 -19.63
N ALA A 155 -6.67 -16.81 -20.82
CA ALA A 155 -7.89 -16.22 -21.38
C ALA A 155 -9.19 -16.94 -20.96
N THR A 156 -9.09 -18.08 -20.25
CA THR A 156 -10.28 -18.83 -19.82
C THR A 156 -11.01 -18.14 -18.66
N ASP A 157 -12.34 -18.24 -18.65
CA ASP A 157 -13.15 -17.77 -17.52
C ASP A 157 -12.79 -18.48 -16.20
N ALA A 158 -12.26 -19.70 -16.27
CA ALA A 158 -11.85 -20.46 -15.10
C ALA A 158 -10.65 -19.84 -14.37
N MET A 159 -9.72 -19.21 -15.13
CA MET A 159 -8.56 -18.49 -14.57
C MET A 159 -8.90 -17.04 -14.13
N ASN A 160 -9.99 -16.48 -14.65
CA ASN A 160 -10.40 -15.09 -14.41
C ASN A 160 -11.59 -14.97 -13.44
N LYS A 161 -12.03 -16.08 -12.85
CA LYS A 161 -12.99 -16.04 -11.75
C LYS A 161 -12.27 -15.85 -10.43
N ASP A 162 -12.74 -14.86 -9.67
CA ASP A 162 -12.33 -14.37 -8.35
C ASP A 162 -11.50 -15.28 -7.45
#